data_d7134b6e717744c0a3e5e0538be03b48
#
_entry.id   d7134b6e717744c0a3e5e0538be03b48
#
_cell.length_a   1.000
_cell.length_b   1.000
_cell.length_c   1.000
_cell.angle_alpha   90.00
_cell.angle_beta   90.00
_cell.angle_gamma   90.00
#
_symmetry.space_group_name_H-M   'P 1'
#
loop_
_entity.id
_entity.type
_entity.pdbx_description
1 polymer ?
#
loop_
_entity_poly.entity_id
_entity_poly.type
_entity_poly.pdbx_seq_one_letter_code
_entity_poly.pdbx_strand_id
1 'polypeptide(L)'
;MARPFIALLSLFVAQAWSADLTVYPPVPGLEASSYYRVRIRPSSDGSAWRDAFAWQTECKDEEAYFDTLKGWTHTYVNFETSVAVEIEISRVNGQPIRRAAVHPKRHASACSVKDGKALVSLDKPCLVAVDIDGQMDGQDTGKGYQGPPLHTISLFANPPLAGKPTPDGPGVLAVKPGDKPPADGDWRTLYFLPGVHDIGAAFPVHASRQYYIPGDAMVYGSFHNAEWPDGHHIRLFGHGTLSGARLQHANALKKLFAGASKASRKPIEIFGAKDTHVEGLTIADSASHSVMLINGYQEGHPNEVRWTKIFTWRANGDGINPFGNTRIEDCFIRTQDDSLYANGLGIRRVVLWNDANGSSFVLSALPDHKLIVEDCDVIYSRAKWHHWSGGRVFNMRGEGEGPAGAGVIFRNIRITDPRPTLQQFFICMAMPKPYGSDQRGPGDLSGILFQNISITAPSVLGEPQLLWGSEKARIKGLIFENLTLGGKPVTSAEFFKANEFVERLQFKK
;
A
#
# COMPACT_ATOMS: atom_id res chain seq x y z
N MET A 1 57.03 17.46 -6.27
CA MET A 1 56.09 18.01 -5.27
C MET A 1 54.91 17.07 -5.19
N ALA A 2 54.85 16.21 -4.21
CA ALA A 2 53.78 15.25 -4.00
C ALA A 2 52.73 15.87 -3.06
N ARG A 3 51.47 15.92 -3.48
CA ARG A 3 50.34 16.34 -2.65
C ARG A 3 49.83 15.16 -1.82
N PRO A 4 49.61 15.32 -0.52
CA PRO A 4 49.05 14.25 0.29
C PRO A 4 47.52 14.13 0.04
N PHE A 5 47.08 12.88 -0.19
CA PHE A 5 45.68 12.49 -0.15
C PHE A 5 45.25 12.41 1.32
N ILE A 6 44.33 13.28 1.71
CA ILE A 6 43.64 13.18 3.00
C ILE A 6 42.42 12.26 2.79
N ALA A 7 42.52 11.05 3.32
CA ALA A 7 41.39 10.15 3.43
C ALA A 7 40.46 10.64 4.56
N LEU A 8 39.31 11.16 4.24
CA LEU A 8 38.22 11.36 5.22
C LEU A 8 37.67 10.01 5.65
N LEU A 9 38.07 9.56 6.83
CA LEU A 9 37.40 8.48 7.55
C LEU A 9 36.04 9.02 8.05
N SER A 10 34.95 8.66 7.40
CA SER A 10 33.62 8.86 7.95
C SER A 10 33.39 7.89 9.09
N LEU A 11 33.45 8.39 10.32
CA LEU A 11 33.02 7.67 11.50
C LEU A 11 31.47 7.47 11.37
N PHE A 12 31.08 6.26 11.05
CA PHE A 12 29.73 5.79 11.34
C PHE A 12 29.62 5.68 12.88
N VAL A 13 29.04 6.67 13.50
CA VAL A 13 28.52 6.54 14.86
C VAL A 13 27.35 5.57 14.77
N ALA A 14 27.60 4.31 15.14
CA ALA A 14 26.53 3.35 15.40
C ALA A 14 25.75 3.91 16.59
N GLN A 15 24.61 4.54 16.30
CA GLN A 15 23.65 4.92 17.33
C GLN A 15 23.18 3.62 17.99
N ALA A 16 23.55 3.41 19.25
CA ALA A 16 23.08 2.30 20.05
C ALA A 16 21.56 2.43 20.16
N TRP A 17 20.86 1.63 19.38
CA TRP A 17 19.41 1.47 19.43
C TRP A 17 19.13 0.81 20.78
N SER A 18 18.44 1.51 21.68
CA SER A 18 17.91 0.83 22.86
C SER A 18 17.01 -0.28 22.37
N ALA A 19 17.39 -1.49 22.63
CA ALA A 19 16.68 -2.67 22.26
C ALA A 19 15.22 -2.46 22.55
N ASP A 20 14.31 -2.71 21.56
CA ASP A 20 13.30 -3.38 22.17
C ASP A 20 12.00 -3.33 21.45
N LEU A 21 11.05 -3.86 22.04
CA LEU A 21 9.67 -3.92 21.68
C LEU A 21 8.94 -2.73 22.31
N THR A 22 8.32 -1.90 21.49
CA THR A 22 7.33 -0.88 21.93
C THR A 22 5.94 -1.34 21.49
N VAL A 23 5.11 -1.68 22.47
CA VAL A 23 3.69 -1.95 22.28
C VAL A 23 2.92 -0.72 22.73
N TYR A 24 2.12 -0.15 21.83
CA TYR A 24 1.37 1.08 22.14
C TYR A 24 0.18 0.80 23.04
N PRO A 25 -0.10 1.69 24.02
CA PRO A 25 -1.26 1.57 24.89
C PRO A 25 -2.58 1.75 24.12
N PRO A 26 -3.71 1.42 24.71
CA PRO A 26 -5.03 1.73 24.16
C PRO A 26 -5.17 3.22 23.87
N VAL A 27 -5.79 3.55 22.74
CA VAL A 27 -6.07 4.93 22.35
C VAL A 27 -7.23 5.46 23.16
N PRO A 28 -7.04 6.52 23.95
CA PRO A 28 -8.15 7.12 24.70
C PRO A 28 -9.31 7.53 23.77
N GLY A 29 -10.51 7.05 24.07
CA GLY A 29 -11.71 7.36 23.29
C GLY A 29 -11.98 6.45 22.09
N LEU A 30 -11.18 5.37 21.91
CA LEU A 30 -11.45 4.35 20.91
C LEU A 30 -11.62 2.96 21.55
N GLU A 31 -12.50 2.16 20.95
CA GLU A 31 -12.66 0.76 21.29
C GLU A 31 -11.69 -0.10 20.50
N ALA A 32 -11.16 -1.14 21.12
CA ALA A 32 -10.36 -2.15 20.43
C ALA A 32 -11.23 -3.03 19.52
N SER A 33 -10.59 -3.77 18.63
CA SER A 33 -11.26 -4.71 17.74
C SER A 33 -12.25 -5.62 18.46
N SER A 34 -13.44 -5.77 17.90
CA SER A 34 -14.47 -6.68 18.38
C SER A 34 -14.22 -8.14 17.98
N TYR A 35 -13.20 -8.41 17.14
CA TYR A 35 -12.92 -9.76 16.62
C TYR A 35 -11.68 -10.40 17.19
N TYR A 36 -10.60 -9.65 17.37
CA TYR A 36 -9.30 -10.22 17.77
C TYR A 36 -8.67 -9.48 18.93
N ARG A 37 -8.00 -10.24 19.80
CA ARG A 37 -7.05 -9.76 20.80
C ARG A 37 -5.66 -10.23 20.42
N VAL A 38 -4.68 -9.37 20.68
CA VAL A 38 -3.28 -9.64 20.33
C VAL A 38 -2.39 -9.37 21.51
N ARG A 39 -1.46 -10.29 21.79
CA ARG A 39 -0.39 -10.09 22.78
C ARG A 39 0.96 -10.30 22.10
N ILE A 40 1.94 -9.55 22.53
CA ILE A 40 3.26 -9.54 21.92
C ILE A 40 4.32 -9.64 23.02
N ARG A 41 5.40 -10.38 22.73
CA ARG A 41 6.60 -10.40 23.57
C ARG A 41 7.86 -10.54 22.73
N PRO A 42 9.04 -10.14 23.25
CA PRO A 42 10.30 -10.57 22.64
C PRO A 42 10.39 -12.09 22.63
N SER A 43 11.05 -12.65 21.60
CA SER A 43 11.24 -14.12 21.49
C SER A 43 12.26 -14.68 22.49
N SER A 44 12.91 -13.82 23.30
CA SER A 44 13.80 -14.24 24.37
C SER A 44 13.02 -14.94 25.49
N ASP A 45 13.55 -16.06 25.98
CA ASP A 45 12.92 -16.85 27.02
C ASP A 45 12.55 -16.04 28.26
N GLY A 46 11.34 -16.27 28.78
CA GLY A 46 10.86 -15.68 30.02
C GLY A 46 10.27 -14.26 29.89
N SER A 47 10.22 -13.69 28.70
CA SER A 47 9.58 -12.37 28.52
C SER A 47 8.07 -12.41 28.75
N ALA A 48 7.57 -11.43 29.51
CA ALA A 48 6.12 -11.30 29.75
C ALA A 48 5.37 -10.87 28.48
N TRP A 49 4.17 -11.42 28.28
CA TRP A 49 3.25 -10.98 27.24
C TRP A 49 2.74 -9.57 27.54
N ARG A 50 2.69 -8.73 26.51
CA ARG A 50 2.13 -7.38 26.57
C ARG A 50 0.90 -7.34 25.67
N ASP A 51 -0.23 -6.87 26.21
CA ASP A 51 -1.44 -6.67 25.39
C ASP A 51 -1.23 -5.50 24.43
N ALA A 52 -1.56 -5.74 23.17
CA ALA A 52 -1.43 -4.74 22.12
C ALA A 52 -2.82 -4.18 21.76
N PHE A 53 -2.91 -2.88 21.56
CA PHE A 53 -4.16 -2.29 21.07
C PHE A 53 -4.44 -2.76 19.64
N ALA A 54 -5.52 -3.50 19.49
CA ALA A 54 -5.99 -4.00 18.21
C ALA A 54 -6.97 -2.99 17.61
N TRP A 55 -6.51 -2.26 16.61
CA TRP A 55 -7.32 -1.32 15.83
C TRP A 55 -8.32 -2.08 14.96
N GLN A 56 -9.40 -1.42 14.56
CA GLN A 56 -10.35 -1.96 13.59
C GLN A 56 -10.81 -0.89 12.61
N THR A 57 -10.85 -1.27 11.34
CA THR A 57 -11.58 -0.57 10.28
C THR A 57 -12.63 -1.49 9.69
N GLU A 58 -13.72 -0.94 9.16
CA GLU A 58 -14.84 -1.73 8.63
C GLU A 58 -15.45 -1.10 7.38
N CYS A 59 -15.99 -1.94 6.52
CA CYS A 59 -16.78 -1.53 5.38
C CYS A 59 -18.24 -1.38 5.81
N LYS A 60 -18.68 -0.15 6.00
CA LYS A 60 -20.08 0.16 6.32
C LYS A 60 -20.97 0.00 5.10
N ASP A 61 -22.24 -0.34 5.33
CA ASP A 61 -23.21 -0.61 4.26
C ASP A 61 -23.35 0.50 3.23
N GLU A 62 -23.35 1.75 3.68
CA GLU A 62 -23.44 2.93 2.84
C GLU A 62 -22.20 3.25 2.02
N GLU A 63 -21.07 2.60 2.34
CA GLU A 63 -19.75 2.84 1.77
C GLU A 63 -19.32 1.75 0.80
N ALA A 64 -19.96 0.58 0.88
CA ALA A 64 -19.63 -0.55 0.05
C ALA A 64 -19.88 -0.24 -1.43
N TYR A 65 -18.81 -0.24 -2.22
CA TYR A 65 -18.90 -0.12 -3.68
C TYR A 65 -19.56 -1.35 -4.29
N PHE A 66 -19.28 -2.51 -3.73
CA PHE A 66 -19.93 -3.78 -4.05
C PHE A 66 -20.55 -4.35 -2.78
N ASP A 67 -21.76 -4.87 -2.90
CA ASP A 67 -22.47 -5.51 -1.80
C ASP A 67 -21.65 -6.63 -1.12
N THR A 68 -20.70 -7.20 -1.84
CA THR A 68 -19.82 -8.25 -1.34
C THR A 68 -18.89 -7.82 -0.22
N LEU A 69 -18.65 -6.53 -0.04
CA LEU A 69 -17.76 -6.02 1.03
C LEU A 69 -18.52 -5.61 2.30
N LYS A 70 -19.83 -5.61 2.28
CA LYS A 70 -20.63 -5.21 3.45
C LYS A 70 -20.32 -6.04 4.68
N GLY A 71 -20.07 -5.36 5.80
CA GLY A 71 -19.76 -5.97 7.07
C GLY A 71 -18.35 -6.58 7.18
N TRP A 72 -17.50 -6.41 6.16
CA TRP A 72 -16.11 -6.80 6.29
C TRP A 72 -15.38 -5.90 7.26
N THR A 73 -14.49 -6.50 8.05
CA THR A 73 -13.63 -5.76 8.97
C THR A 73 -12.18 -6.14 8.77
N HIS A 74 -11.30 -5.22 9.13
CA HIS A 74 -9.88 -5.49 9.23
C HIS A 74 -9.34 -5.01 10.56
N THR A 75 -8.84 -5.95 11.34
CA THR A 75 -8.09 -5.67 12.56
C THR A 75 -6.63 -5.45 12.20
N TYR A 76 -5.97 -4.47 12.81
CA TYR A 76 -4.54 -4.30 12.66
C TYR A 76 -3.88 -3.89 13.97
N VAL A 77 -2.63 -4.29 14.12
CA VAL A 77 -1.83 -3.98 15.30
C VAL A 77 -0.53 -3.35 14.87
N ASN A 78 -0.25 -2.15 15.36
CA ASN A 78 1.02 -1.46 15.18
C ASN A 78 1.88 -1.61 16.44
N PHE A 79 3.12 -1.95 16.26
CA PHE A 79 4.16 -1.94 17.31
C PHE A 79 5.52 -1.70 16.68
N GLU A 80 6.49 -1.30 17.49
CA GLU A 80 7.88 -1.18 17.03
C GLU A 80 8.73 -2.30 17.61
N THR A 81 9.63 -2.83 16.79
CA THR A 81 10.59 -3.81 17.27
C THR A 81 11.91 -3.71 16.50
N SER A 82 13.01 -3.93 17.21
CA SER A 82 14.33 -4.19 16.64
C SER A 82 14.81 -5.63 16.89
N VAL A 83 13.99 -6.43 17.60
CA VAL A 83 14.29 -7.81 17.99
C VAL A 83 13.21 -8.76 17.45
N ALA A 84 13.54 -10.05 17.44
CA ALA A 84 12.57 -11.08 17.15
C ALA A 84 11.43 -11.10 18.19
N VAL A 85 10.20 -11.32 17.73
CA VAL A 85 8.99 -11.29 18.58
C VAL A 85 8.12 -12.51 18.36
N GLU A 86 7.42 -12.90 19.43
CA GLU A 86 6.31 -13.82 19.38
C GLU A 86 5.00 -13.07 19.58
N ILE A 87 3.99 -13.43 18.79
CA ILE A 87 2.68 -12.79 18.77
C ILE A 87 1.61 -13.86 18.95
N GLU A 88 0.72 -13.65 19.92
CA GLU A 88 -0.44 -14.50 20.16
C GLU A 88 -1.71 -13.76 19.70
N ILE A 89 -2.51 -14.43 18.88
CA ILE A 89 -3.82 -13.93 18.42
C ILE A 89 -4.90 -14.85 18.95
N SER A 90 -5.94 -14.25 19.54
CA SER A 90 -7.14 -14.96 19.99
C SER A 90 -8.41 -14.23 19.53
N ARG A 91 -9.52 -14.95 19.44
CA ARG A 91 -10.82 -14.32 19.18
C ARG A 91 -11.41 -13.71 20.42
N VAL A 92 -12.04 -12.56 20.29
CA VAL A 92 -12.73 -11.86 21.40
C VAL A 92 -13.90 -12.70 21.95
N ASN A 93 -14.61 -13.40 21.07
CA ASN A 93 -15.75 -14.25 21.44
C ASN A 93 -15.35 -15.61 22.07
N GLY A 94 -14.06 -15.86 22.29
CA GLY A 94 -13.53 -17.08 22.88
C GLY A 94 -13.55 -18.33 21.98
N GLN A 95 -14.03 -18.22 20.76
CA GLN A 95 -14.02 -19.35 19.82
C GLN A 95 -12.58 -19.73 19.43
N PRO A 96 -12.24 -21.03 19.44
CA PRO A 96 -10.89 -21.45 19.09
C PRO A 96 -10.55 -21.16 17.64
N ILE A 97 -9.33 -20.72 17.39
CA ILE A 97 -8.70 -20.70 16.07
C ILE A 97 -8.22 -22.13 15.78
N ARG A 98 -8.50 -22.62 14.58
CA ARG A 98 -8.13 -23.97 14.14
C ARG A 98 -6.99 -23.97 13.14
N ARG A 99 -6.88 -22.91 12.33
CA ARG A 99 -5.85 -22.73 11.33
C ARG A 99 -5.37 -21.28 11.32
N ALA A 100 -4.07 -21.11 11.12
CA ALA A 100 -3.50 -19.79 10.87
C ALA A 100 -2.41 -19.88 9.80
N ALA A 101 -2.31 -18.87 8.96
CA ALA A 101 -1.26 -18.72 7.98
C ALA A 101 -0.84 -17.26 7.83
N VAL A 102 0.45 -17.02 7.67
CA VAL A 102 0.98 -15.65 7.48
C VAL A 102 1.20 -15.38 6.00
N HIS A 103 0.85 -14.19 5.57
CA HIS A 103 1.05 -13.69 4.21
C HIS A 103 1.77 -12.32 4.22
N PRO A 104 2.89 -12.15 3.50
CA PRO A 104 3.65 -13.18 2.76
C PRO A 104 4.29 -14.21 3.72
N LYS A 105 4.27 -15.48 3.33
CA LYS A 105 4.87 -16.57 4.14
C LYS A 105 6.34 -16.32 4.48
N ARG A 106 7.07 -15.69 3.59
CA ARG A 106 8.52 -15.40 3.75
C ARG A 106 8.84 -14.41 4.88
N HIS A 107 7.85 -13.72 5.42
CA HIS A 107 8.04 -12.72 6.46
C HIS A 107 7.92 -13.29 7.88
N ALA A 108 7.35 -14.47 8.05
CA ALA A 108 7.26 -15.12 9.35
C ALA A 108 8.26 -16.28 9.44
N SER A 109 8.95 -16.38 10.57
CA SER A 109 9.81 -17.53 10.86
C SER A 109 8.99 -18.74 11.30
N ALA A 110 7.84 -18.54 11.97
CA ALA A 110 6.91 -19.59 12.32
C ALA A 110 5.47 -19.07 12.39
N CYS A 111 4.52 -19.98 12.10
CA CYS A 111 3.10 -19.77 12.34
C CYS A 111 2.47 -21.11 12.72
N SER A 112 1.78 -21.16 13.86
CA SER A 112 1.13 -22.36 14.37
C SER A 112 -0.14 -22.03 15.14
N VAL A 113 -0.91 -23.05 15.49
CA VAL A 113 -2.06 -22.93 16.39
C VAL A 113 -1.80 -23.78 17.62
N LYS A 114 -1.94 -23.18 18.80
CA LYS A 114 -1.83 -23.86 20.09
C LYS A 114 -2.93 -23.36 21.04
N ASP A 115 -3.61 -24.26 21.72
CA ASP A 115 -4.67 -23.96 22.69
C ASP A 115 -5.77 -23.03 22.11
N GLY A 116 -6.12 -23.23 20.83
CA GLY A 116 -7.14 -22.42 20.14
C GLY A 116 -6.70 -21.00 19.79
N LYS A 117 -5.40 -20.69 19.84
CA LYS A 117 -4.82 -19.38 19.51
C LYS A 117 -3.79 -19.51 18.40
N ALA A 118 -3.68 -18.51 17.56
CA ALA A 118 -2.60 -18.45 16.58
C ALA A 118 -1.34 -17.87 17.24
N LEU A 119 -0.20 -18.50 16.98
CA LEU A 119 1.12 -18.06 17.39
C LEU A 119 1.94 -17.75 16.14
N VAL A 120 2.42 -16.52 16.06
CA VAL A 120 3.24 -16.03 14.94
C VAL A 120 4.59 -15.55 15.47
N SER A 121 5.67 -15.97 14.82
CA SER A 121 7.03 -15.49 15.14
C SER A 121 7.55 -14.65 13.98
N LEU A 122 8.06 -13.47 14.31
CA LEU A 122 8.69 -12.55 13.37
C LEU A 122 10.11 -12.25 13.84
N ASP A 123 11.10 -12.47 12.97
CA ASP A 123 12.52 -12.31 13.33
C ASP A 123 13.01 -10.87 13.17
N LYS A 124 12.27 -10.05 12.45
CA LYS A 124 12.62 -8.66 12.12
C LYS A 124 11.38 -7.84 11.80
N PRO A 125 11.49 -6.50 11.73
CA PRO A 125 10.42 -5.65 11.25
C PRO A 125 9.87 -6.12 9.90
N CYS A 126 8.54 -6.24 9.81
CA CYS A 126 7.83 -6.60 8.60
C CYS A 126 6.32 -6.35 8.74
N LEU A 127 5.65 -6.28 7.60
CA LEU A 127 4.21 -6.06 7.52
C LEU A 127 3.56 -7.33 6.95
N VAL A 128 2.62 -7.93 7.69
CA VAL A 128 2.00 -9.19 7.32
C VAL A 128 0.50 -9.20 7.60
N ALA A 129 -0.24 -9.95 6.80
CA ALA A 129 -1.60 -10.38 7.12
C ALA A 129 -1.57 -11.79 7.72
N VAL A 130 -2.54 -12.10 8.58
CA VAL A 130 -2.72 -13.45 9.11
C VAL A 130 -4.09 -13.97 8.71
N ASP A 131 -4.10 -15.01 7.89
CA ASP A 131 -5.31 -15.73 7.55
C ASP A 131 -5.72 -16.63 8.72
N ILE A 132 -6.88 -16.35 9.29
CA ILE A 132 -7.45 -17.12 10.39
C ILE A 132 -8.57 -18.01 9.86
N ASP A 133 -8.41 -19.33 10.01
CA ASP A 133 -9.37 -20.35 9.61
C ASP A 133 -9.76 -20.33 8.13
N GLY A 134 -8.86 -19.85 7.27
CA GLY A 134 -9.07 -19.84 5.81
C GLY A 134 -10.06 -18.81 5.32
N GLN A 135 -10.23 -17.70 6.03
CA GLN A 135 -11.11 -16.64 5.56
C GLN A 135 -10.67 -16.05 4.21
N MET A 136 -9.37 -16.06 3.94
CA MET A 136 -8.83 -15.59 2.65
C MET A 136 -9.07 -16.57 1.50
N ASP A 137 -9.41 -17.84 1.77
CA ASP A 137 -9.63 -18.88 0.76
C ASP A 137 -10.98 -18.80 0.05
N GLY A 138 -11.79 -17.77 0.28
CA GLY A 138 -13.16 -17.64 -0.20
C GLY A 138 -13.38 -18.07 -1.63
N GLN A 139 -14.55 -18.63 -1.92
CA GLN A 139 -14.89 -19.14 -3.25
C GLN A 139 -14.99 -18.00 -4.24
N ASP A 140 -14.23 -18.09 -5.31
CA ASP A 140 -14.40 -17.24 -6.48
C ASP A 140 -15.42 -17.84 -7.43
N THR A 141 -16.56 -17.19 -7.54
CA THR A 141 -17.63 -17.61 -8.46
C THR A 141 -17.58 -16.87 -9.81
N GLY A 142 -16.48 -16.15 -10.08
CA GLY A 142 -16.37 -15.28 -11.24
C GLY A 142 -17.13 -13.94 -11.09
N LYS A 143 -17.79 -13.73 -9.95
CA LYS A 143 -18.53 -12.50 -9.63
C LYS A 143 -17.94 -11.74 -8.43
N GLY A 144 -16.72 -12.04 -8.05
CA GLY A 144 -16.10 -11.56 -6.83
C GLY A 144 -16.18 -12.58 -5.69
N TYR A 145 -15.73 -12.18 -4.51
CA TYR A 145 -15.82 -13.02 -3.33
C TYR A 145 -17.29 -13.32 -2.99
N GLN A 146 -17.58 -14.59 -2.75
CA GLN A 146 -18.90 -15.03 -2.30
C GLN A 146 -18.71 -15.83 -1.01
N GLY A 147 -19.24 -15.32 0.07
CA GLY A 147 -19.12 -15.93 1.38
C GLY A 147 -19.56 -14.96 2.49
N PRO A 148 -19.44 -15.38 3.74
CA PRO A 148 -19.72 -14.50 4.86
C PRO A 148 -18.69 -13.34 4.88
N PRO A 149 -19.01 -12.21 5.53
CA PRO A 149 -18.08 -11.13 5.70
C PRO A 149 -16.74 -11.59 6.26
N LEU A 150 -15.63 -11.08 5.72
CA LEU A 150 -14.30 -11.37 6.22
C LEU A 150 -13.97 -10.49 7.42
N HIS A 151 -13.41 -11.14 8.45
CA HIS A 151 -12.87 -10.48 9.65
C HIS A 151 -11.38 -10.77 9.72
N THR A 152 -10.61 -10.01 8.97
CA THR A 152 -9.18 -10.26 8.75
C THR A 152 -8.30 -9.52 9.76
N ILE A 153 -7.04 -9.92 9.87
CA ILE A 153 -6.08 -9.31 10.78
C ILE A 153 -4.71 -9.14 10.12
N SER A 154 -4.05 -8.01 10.41
CA SER A 154 -2.66 -7.74 10.03
C SER A 154 -1.81 -7.35 11.24
N LEU A 155 -0.55 -7.74 11.19
CA LEU A 155 0.46 -7.43 12.19
C LEU A 155 1.54 -6.54 11.54
N PHE A 156 1.77 -5.39 12.13
CA PHE A 156 2.71 -4.40 11.63
C PHE A 156 3.84 -4.19 12.64
N ALA A 157 4.85 -5.04 12.49
CA ALA A 157 6.11 -4.93 13.20
C ALA A 157 6.96 -3.85 12.51
N ASN A 158 6.82 -2.62 12.96
CA ASN A 158 7.54 -1.49 12.40
C ASN A 158 8.97 -1.43 12.96
N PRO A 159 9.96 -0.93 12.19
CA PRO A 159 11.25 -0.57 12.78
C PRO A 159 11.09 0.62 13.74
N PRO A 160 11.98 0.77 14.71
CA PRO A 160 12.02 1.98 15.52
C PRO A 160 12.15 3.23 14.66
N LEU A 161 11.29 4.20 14.89
CA LEU A 161 11.22 5.40 14.08
C LEU A 161 12.35 6.38 14.46
N ALA A 162 13.10 6.83 13.47
CA ALA A 162 14.17 7.81 13.68
C ALA A 162 13.62 9.22 13.89
N GLY A 163 14.23 9.98 14.81
CA GLY A 163 13.89 11.39 15.03
C GLY A 163 12.49 11.61 15.58
N LYS A 164 12.00 10.72 16.45
CA LYS A 164 10.76 10.95 17.18
C LYS A 164 10.86 12.23 18.00
N PRO A 165 9.90 13.17 17.85
CA PRO A 165 9.86 14.35 18.71
C PRO A 165 9.37 13.98 20.11
N THR A 166 9.67 14.82 21.07
CA THR A 166 9.00 14.82 22.38
C THR A 166 7.98 15.95 22.46
N PRO A 167 6.89 15.80 23.20
CA PRO A 167 5.82 16.82 23.23
C PRO A 167 6.29 18.20 23.73
N ASP A 168 7.33 18.22 24.55
CA ASP A 168 7.98 19.38 25.15
C ASP A 168 9.29 19.78 24.45
N GLY A 169 9.59 19.15 23.31
CA GLY A 169 10.81 19.41 22.53
C GLY A 169 10.83 20.82 21.91
N PRO A 170 12.03 21.31 21.58
CA PRO A 170 12.18 22.63 20.96
C PRO A 170 11.47 22.70 19.61
N GLY A 171 10.66 23.73 19.41
CA GLY A 171 9.88 23.93 18.18
C GLY A 171 8.74 22.93 17.98
N VAL A 172 8.34 22.21 19.03
CA VAL A 172 7.20 21.29 19.03
C VAL A 172 5.96 21.98 19.60
N LEU A 173 4.88 21.92 18.86
CA LEU A 173 3.54 22.26 19.33
C LEU A 173 2.75 20.99 19.58
N ALA A 174 2.51 20.69 20.87
CA ALA A 174 1.69 19.54 21.27
C ALA A 174 0.21 19.91 21.26
N VAL A 175 -0.60 19.14 20.53
CA VAL A 175 -2.05 19.31 20.40
C VAL A 175 -2.75 18.26 21.23
N LYS A 176 -3.69 18.67 22.08
CA LYS A 176 -4.50 17.75 22.90
C LYS A 176 -5.70 17.23 22.10
N PRO A 177 -6.20 16.03 22.43
CA PRO A 177 -7.47 15.55 21.90
C PRO A 177 -8.59 16.57 22.12
N GLY A 178 -9.38 16.82 21.08
CA GLY A 178 -10.47 17.81 21.11
C GLY A 178 -10.05 19.25 20.80
N ASP A 179 -8.77 19.59 20.88
CA ASP A 179 -8.28 20.90 20.47
C ASP A 179 -8.23 21.01 18.95
N LYS A 180 -8.54 22.19 18.41
CA LYS A 180 -8.32 22.48 17.00
C LYS A 180 -6.88 22.93 16.81
N PRO A 181 -6.05 22.16 16.07
CA PRO A 181 -4.68 22.56 15.83
C PRO A 181 -4.65 23.87 15.01
N PRO A 182 -3.71 24.79 15.30
CA PRO A 182 -3.54 25.97 14.49
C PRO A 182 -2.98 25.61 13.10
N ALA A 183 -3.53 26.26 12.08
CA ALA A 183 -3.11 26.03 10.71
C ALA A 183 -1.67 26.48 10.46
N ASP A 184 -1.21 27.51 11.19
CA ASP A 184 0.14 28.06 11.11
C ASP A 184 0.59 28.59 12.47
N GLY A 185 1.87 28.93 12.64
CA GLY A 185 2.45 29.45 13.88
C GLY A 185 3.96 29.28 13.92
N ASP A 186 4.57 29.68 15.02
CA ASP A 186 6.00 29.53 15.27
C ASP A 186 6.34 28.15 15.85
N TRP A 187 6.13 27.11 15.03
CA TRP A 187 6.46 25.73 15.36
C TRP A 187 7.02 24.99 14.14
N ARG A 188 7.91 24.05 14.39
CA ARG A 188 8.47 23.18 13.35
C ARG A 188 7.72 21.86 13.27
N THR A 189 7.29 21.33 14.41
CA THR A 189 6.63 20.03 14.51
C THR A 189 5.27 20.17 15.21
N LEU A 190 4.21 19.72 14.56
CA LEU A 190 2.92 19.52 15.17
C LEU A 190 2.86 18.09 15.72
N TYR A 191 2.71 17.95 17.03
CA TYR A 191 2.66 16.69 17.76
C TYR A 191 1.24 16.42 18.24
N PHE A 192 0.58 15.40 17.73
CA PHE A 192 -0.71 14.97 18.21
C PHE A 192 -0.54 14.13 19.48
N LEU A 193 -0.99 14.60 20.63
CA LEU A 193 -0.92 13.82 21.88
C LEU A 193 -1.81 12.57 21.79
N PRO A 194 -1.57 11.52 22.62
CA PRO A 194 -2.38 10.31 22.63
C PRO A 194 -3.89 10.59 22.72
N GLY A 195 -4.68 9.92 21.87
CA GLY A 195 -6.13 10.06 21.81
C GLY A 195 -6.68 10.39 20.41
N VAL A 196 -7.88 10.94 20.38
CA VAL A 196 -8.64 11.20 19.16
C VAL A 196 -8.62 12.68 18.79
N HIS A 197 -8.20 12.99 17.57
CA HIS A 197 -8.16 14.33 17.01
C HIS A 197 -9.03 14.44 15.76
N ASP A 198 -9.48 15.66 15.46
CA ASP A 198 -10.18 15.97 14.21
C ASP A 198 -9.59 17.24 13.61
N ILE A 199 -8.90 17.10 12.47
CA ILE A 199 -8.28 18.23 11.77
C ILE A 199 -9.15 18.74 10.62
N GLY A 200 -10.29 18.09 10.36
CA GLY A 200 -11.19 18.41 9.27
C GLY A 200 -10.66 18.07 7.87
N ALA A 201 -11.38 18.49 6.87
CA ALA A 201 -11.01 18.28 5.48
C ALA A 201 -9.98 19.33 5.03
N ALA A 202 -8.84 18.88 4.51
CA ALA A 202 -7.78 19.75 3.98
C ALA A 202 -7.07 20.63 5.03
N PHE A 203 -6.62 20.04 6.13
CA PHE A 203 -5.72 20.73 7.04
C PHE A 203 -4.44 21.14 6.32
N PRO A 204 -4.04 22.43 6.37
CA PRO A 204 -2.91 22.91 5.62
C PRO A 204 -1.60 22.38 6.16
N VAL A 205 -0.75 21.90 5.26
CA VAL A 205 0.65 21.56 5.56
C VAL A 205 1.56 22.57 4.87
N HIS A 206 2.61 22.99 5.56
CA HIS A 206 3.54 24.00 5.10
C HIS A 206 4.92 23.41 4.86
N ALA A 207 5.66 24.04 3.96
CA ALA A 207 7.03 23.68 3.67
C ALA A 207 7.90 23.64 4.94
N SER A 208 8.83 22.69 5.00
CA SER A 208 9.78 22.49 6.09
C SER A 208 9.15 22.17 7.46
N ARG A 209 7.90 21.71 7.48
CA ARG A 209 7.17 21.32 8.70
C ARG A 209 7.04 19.82 8.84
N GLN A 210 6.84 19.39 10.08
CA GLN A 210 6.66 18.00 10.45
C GLN A 210 5.33 17.81 11.19
N TYR A 211 4.65 16.71 10.93
CA TYR A 211 3.37 16.33 11.52
C TYR A 211 3.51 14.93 12.08
N TYR A 212 3.52 14.80 13.40
CA TYR A 212 3.80 13.54 14.09
C TYR A 212 2.54 12.98 14.74
N ILE A 213 2.17 11.76 14.36
CA ILE A 213 1.04 11.01 14.90
C ILE A 213 1.59 9.77 15.62
N PRO A 214 1.72 9.77 16.95
CA PRO A 214 2.22 8.62 17.72
C PRO A 214 1.31 7.42 17.63
N GLY A 215 1.82 6.23 17.97
CA GLY A 215 1.12 4.95 17.80
C GLY A 215 -0.14 4.77 18.65
N ASP A 216 -0.42 5.69 19.55
CA ASP A 216 -1.60 5.77 20.42
C ASP A 216 -2.48 7.00 20.10
N ALA A 217 -2.36 7.56 18.88
CA ALA A 217 -3.21 8.65 18.41
C ALA A 217 -3.97 8.29 17.13
N MET A 218 -5.22 8.73 17.05
CA MET A 218 -6.09 8.72 15.88
C MET A 218 -6.35 10.15 15.43
N VAL A 219 -6.07 10.45 14.17
CA VAL A 219 -6.37 11.75 13.55
C VAL A 219 -7.39 11.56 12.44
N TYR A 220 -8.57 12.13 12.59
CA TYR A 220 -9.58 12.22 11.55
C TYR A 220 -9.34 13.44 10.66
N GLY A 221 -9.39 13.25 9.35
CA GLY A 221 -9.28 14.36 8.40
C GLY A 221 -8.27 14.12 7.28
N SER A 222 -7.75 15.19 6.72
CA SER A 222 -6.78 15.13 5.63
C SER A 222 -5.76 16.25 5.68
N PHE A 223 -4.56 15.96 5.20
CA PHE A 223 -3.46 16.91 5.03
C PHE A 223 -3.37 17.38 3.58
N HIS A 224 -3.30 18.69 3.38
CA HIS A 224 -3.21 19.30 2.07
C HIS A 224 -2.26 20.49 2.14
N ASN A 225 -1.38 20.67 1.16
CA ASN A 225 -0.49 21.83 1.21
C ASN A 225 -1.23 23.12 0.88
N ALA A 226 -1.00 24.13 1.71
CA ALA A 226 -1.61 25.45 1.56
C ALA A 226 -0.94 26.28 0.46
N GLU A 227 0.31 26.00 0.18
CA GLU A 227 1.17 26.79 -0.70
C GLU A 227 1.49 26.01 -1.97
N TRP A 228 0.69 26.20 -2.99
CA TRP A 228 0.94 25.67 -4.32
C TRP A 228 1.94 26.57 -5.07
N PRO A 229 3.00 26.03 -5.68
CA PRO A 229 3.42 24.61 -5.83
C PRO A 229 4.47 24.15 -4.81
N ASP A 230 4.63 24.80 -3.66
CA ASP A 230 5.78 24.65 -2.77
C ASP A 230 5.60 23.62 -1.64
N GLY A 231 5.25 22.39 -2.00
CA GLY A 231 5.12 21.28 -1.06
C GLY A 231 6.45 20.61 -0.68
N HIS A 232 7.49 21.37 -0.27
CA HIS A 232 8.82 20.82 -0.05
C HIS A 232 9.18 20.58 1.42
N HIS A 233 10.02 19.57 1.69
CA HIS A 233 10.55 19.19 3.01
C HIS A 233 9.46 18.98 4.07
N ILE A 234 8.32 18.45 3.66
CA ILE A 234 7.22 18.09 4.57
C ILE A 234 7.44 16.67 5.07
N ARG A 235 7.23 16.44 6.37
CA ARG A 235 7.25 15.09 6.94
C ARG A 235 5.95 14.79 7.69
N LEU A 236 5.21 13.78 7.24
CA LEU A 236 4.03 13.20 7.87
C LEU A 236 4.41 11.82 8.40
N PHE A 237 4.50 11.64 9.71
CA PHE A 237 5.13 10.44 10.24
C PHE A 237 4.62 10.01 11.61
N GLY A 238 4.95 8.79 12.00
CA GLY A 238 4.54 8.16 13.25
C GLY A 238 3.96 6.78 13.01
N HIS A 239 3.46 6.13 14.05
CA HIS A 239 2.79 4.83 13.93
C HIS A 239 1.29 4.90 14.30
N GLY A 240 0.76 6.11 14.40
CA GLY A 240 -0.67 6.35 14.60
C GLY A 240 -1.48 6.21 13.30
N THR A 241 -2.76 6.48 13.42
CA THR A 241 -3.71 6.34 12.31
C THR A 241 -4.24 7.70 11.86
N LEU A 242 -4.16 7.94 10.55
CA LEU A 242 -4.87 9.01 9.85
C LEU A 242 -6.11 8.39 9.18
N SER A 243 -7.31 8.84 9.54
CA SER A 243 -8.56 8.27 9.04
C SER A 243 -9.38 9.28 8.24
N GLY A 244 -9.80 8.85 7.04
CA GLY A 244 -10.74 9.58 6.20
C GLY A 244 -12.21 9.32 6.53
N ALA A 245 -12.54 8.57 7.59
CA ALA A 245 -13.90 8.14 7.89
C ALA A 245 -14.91 9.29 8.10
N ARG A 246 -14.44 10.46 8.49
CA ARG A 246 -15.26 11.66 8.67
C ARG A 246 -15.27 12.60 7.46
N LEU A 247 -14.51 12.28 6.42
CA LEU A 247 -14.48 13.08 5.20
C LEU A 247 -15.70 12.78 4.34
N GLN A 248 -16.15 13.80 3.60
CA GLN A 248 -17.24 13.62 2.65
C GLN A 248 -16.79 12.70 1.51
N HIS A 249 -17.60 11.70 1.23
CA HIS A 249 -17.41 10.80 0.10
C HIS A 249 -18.28 11.21 -1.07
N ALA A 250 -17.76 11.01 -2.26
CA ALA A 250 -18.56 10.97 -3.46
C ALA A 250 -19.38 9.67 -3.42
N ASN A 251 -20.51 9.69 -2.69
CA ASN A 251 -21.38 8.55 -2.59
C ASN A 251 -21.88 8.11 -3.96
N ALA A 252 -21.68 6.85 -4.24
CA ALA A 252 -22.21 6.06 -5.32
C ALA A 252 -21.79 6.52 -6.71
N LEU A 253 -21.58 5.55 -7.57
CA LEU A 253 -21.32 5.62 -9.01
C LEU A 253 -22.03 6.75 -9.75
N LYS A 254 -23.25 7.10 -9.34
CA LYS A 254 -24.06 8.15 -9.99
C LYS A 254 -23.51 9.57 -9.80
N LYS A 255 -22.75 9.83 -8.73
CA LYS A 255 -22.19 11.16 -8.44
C LYS A 255 -20.69 11.27 -8.79
N LEU A 256 -19.99 10.16 -8.92
CA LEU A 256 -18.59 10.12 -9.30
C LEU A 256 -18.30 10.83 -10.61
N PHE A 257 -19.14 10.61 -11.61
CA PHE A 257 -19.02 11.22 -12.95
C PHE A 257 -19.59 12.64 -13.04
N ALA A 258 -20.27 13.12 -12.03
CA ALA A 258 -20.90 14.44 -12.01
C ALA A 258 -20.07 15.53 -11.30
N GLY A 259 -18.75 15.40 -11.24
CA GLY A 259 -17.85 16.37 -10.63
C GLY A 259 -17.68 16.25 -9.11
N ALA A 260 -18.22 15.21 -8.50
CA ALA A 260 -18.11 14.94 -7.07
C ALA A 260 -16.67 14.59 -6.63
N SER A 261 -15.79 14.21 -7.55
CA SER A 261 -14.35 13.99 -7.29
C SER A 261 -13.65 15.22 -6.72
N LYS A 262 -14.15 16.43 -6.99
CA LYS A 262 -13.59 17.68 -6.42
C LYS A 262 -13.93 17.88 -4.95
N ALA A 263 -14.98 17.26 -4.44
CA ALA A 263 -15.39 17.35 -3.04
C ALA A 263 -14.76 16.26 -2.16
N SER A 264 -14.35 15.14 -2.75
CA SER A 264 -13.70 14.04 -2.01
C SER A 264 -12.26 14.40 -1.72
N ARG A 265 -11.93 14.52 -0.43
CA ARG A 265 -10.56 14.81 0.00
C ARG A 265 -9.77 13.53 0.14
N LYS A 266 -8.52 13.57 -0.28
CA LYS A 266 -7.55 12.52 -0.06
C LYS A 266 -6.91 12.72 1.31
N PRO A 267 -6.69 11.68 2.10
CA PRO A 267 -6.02 11.80 3.39
C PRO A 267 -4.68 12.55 3.31
N ILE A 268 -3.90 12.29 2.26
CA ILE A 268 -2.66 13.05 1.99
C ILE A 268 -2.65 13.46 0.52
N GLU A 269 -2.68 14.77 0.27
CA GLU A 269 -2.61 15.36 -1.07
C GLU A 269 -1.67 16.56 -1.07
N ILE A 270 -0.46 16.37 -1.62
CA ILE A 270 0.58 17.39 -1.61
C ILE A 270 1.03 17.66 -3.05
N PHE A 271 0.83 18.90 -3.47
CA PHE A 271 1.25 19.41 -4.76
C PHE A 271 2.62 20.07 -4.67
N GLY A 272 3.40 19.96 -5.73
CA GLY A 272 4.77 20.46 -5.76
C GLY A 272 5.69 19.75 -4.78
N ALA A 273 5.37 18.51 -4.42
CA ALA A 273 6.09 17.74 -3.39
C ALA A 273 7.56 17.51 -3.78
N LYS A 274 8.48 17.89 -2.91
CA LYS A 274 9.93 17.68 -3.01
C LYS A 274 10.47 17.33 -1.63
N ASP A 275 11.32 16.32 -1.52
CA ASP A 275 11.85 15.88 -0.22
C ASP A 275 10.73 15.72 0.83
N THR A 276 9.57 15.25 0.37
CA THR A 276 8.38 15.06 1.20
C THR A 276 8.29 13.60 1.60
N HIS A 277 8.14 13.35 2.89
CA HIS A 277 8.19 12.02 3.47
C HIS A 277 6.88 11.67 4.16
N VAL A 278 6.34 10.50 3.83
CA VAL A 278 5.23 9.85 4.54
C VAL A 278 5.76 8.55 5.13
N GLU A 279 5.82 8.46 6.46
CA GLU A 279 6.52 7.36 7.11
C GLU A 279 5.77 6.78 8.31
N GLY A 280 5.57 5.47 8.30
CA GLY A 280 5.09 4.70 9.46
C GLY A 280 3.59 4.78 9.71
N LEU A 281 2.86 5.72 9.11
CA LEU A 281 1.43 5.95 9.33
C LEU A 281 0.56 4.78 8.87
N THR A 282 -0.55 4.57 9.56
CA THR A 282 -1.68 3.82 9.03
C THR A 282 -2.71 4.80 8.48
N ILE A 283 -3.09 4.66 7.21
CA ILE A 283 -4.10 5.48 6.56
C ILE A 283 -5.33 4.60 6.37
N ALA A 284 -6.43 4.96 7.00
CA ALA A 284 -7.66 4.17 7.00
C ALA A 284 -8.84 4.96 6.42
N ASP A 285 -9.79 4.24 5.85
CA ASP A 285 -11.09 4.76 5.41
C ASP A 285 -10.99 5.97 4.48
N SER A 286 -10.08 5.93 3.52
CA SER A 286 -9.86 7.02 2.58
C SER A 286 -11.14 7.35 1.80
N ALA A 287 -11.43 8.63 1.67
CA ALA A 287 -12.57 9.11 0.91
C ALA A 287 -12.36 9.01 -0.62
N SER A 288 -11.12 8.92 -1.03
CA SER A 288 -10.63 8.78 -2.42
C SER A 288 -9.24 8.19 -2.35
N HIS A 289 -8.34 8.46 -3.31
CA HIS A 289 -6.94 8.03 -3.22
C HIS A 289 -6.32 8.36 -1.85
N SER A 290 -5.50 7.47 -1.32
CA SER A 290 -4.97 7.60 0.05
C SER A 290 -3.78 8.54 0.13
N VAL A 291 -2.80 8.39 -0.77
CA VAL A 291 -1.60 9.22 -0.81
C VAL A 291 -1.35 9.70 -2.24
N MET A 292 -1.34 11.01 -2.42
CA MET A 292 -0.95 11.66 -3.65
C MET A 292 0.14 12.69 -3.40
N LEU A 293 1.34 12.41 -3.91
CA LEU A 293 2.46 13.34 -3.92
C LEU A 293 2.67 13.80 -5.35
N ILE A 294 2.13 14.97 -5.67
CA ILE A 294 2.03 15.45 -7.06
C ILE A 294 3.23 16.33 -7.36
N ASN A 295 4.15 15.81 -8.16
CA ASN A 295 5.26 16.58 -8.69
C ASN A 295 5.77 15.92 -9.98
N GLY A 296 6.32 16.69 -10.87
CA GLY A 296 7.16 16.18 -11.94
C GLY A 296 8.48 15.61 -11.41
N TYR A 297 9.17 14.81 -12.22
CA TYR A 297 10.51 14.35 -11.91
C TYR A 297 11.45 15.52 -11.62
N GLN A 298 12.17 15.44 -10.51
CA GLN A 298 13.21 16.39 -10.12
C GLN A 298 14.41 15.66 -9.56
N GLU A 299 15.53 15.76 -10.23
CA GLU A 299 16.77 15.14 -9.80
C GLU A 299 17.21 15.70 -8.44
N GLY A 300 17.64 14.82 -7.54
CA GLY A 300 18.20 15.18 -6.24
C GLY A 300 17.19 15.45 -5.11
N HIS A 301 15.88 15.45 -5.39
CA HIS A 301 14.84 15.80 -4.40
C HIS A 301 13.70 14.76 -4.35
N PRO A 302 13.98 13.48 -4.10
CA PRO A 302 12.95 12.44 -4.10
C PRO A 302 11.99 12.57 -2.92
N ASN A 303 10.72 12.35 -3.17
CA ASN A 303 9.76 12.06 -2.13
C ASN A 303 9.88 10.60 -1.69
N GLU A 304 9.46 10.28 -0.48
CA GLU A 304 9.46 8.92 0.06
C GLU A 304 8.15 8.57 0.73
N VAL A 305 7.63 7.39 0.45
CA VAL A 305 6.54 6.76 1.20
C VAL A 305 7.06 5.42 1.69
N ARG A 306 7.19 5.28 3.01
CA ARG A 306 7.76 4.05 3.58
C ARG A 306 7.08 3.63 4.88
N TRP A 307 7.03 2.33 5.12
CA TRP A 307 6.38 1.73 6.29
C TRP A 307 4.94 2.19 6.49
N THR A 308 4.30 2.65 5.40
CA THR A 308 2.92 3.15 5.41
C THR A 308 1.95 2.01 5.15
N LYS A 309 0.86 1.98 5.89
CA LYS A 309 -0.21 0.98 5.77
C LYS A 309 -1.48 1.66 5.31
N ILE A 310 -2.18 1.06 4.35
CA ILE A 310 -3.37 1.66 3.74
C ILE A 310 -4.52 0.66 3.78
N PHE A 311 -5.69 1.13 4.21
CA PHE A 311 -6.96 0.40 4.20
C PHE A 311 -8.05 1.26 3.59
N THR A 312 -8.66 0.81 2.50
CA THR A 312 -9.77 1.51 1.86
C THR A 312 -10.94 0.58 1.61
N TRP A 313 -12.17 1.09 1.76
CA TRP A 313 -13.41 0.34 1.57
C TRP A 313 -14.29 0.92 0.48
N ARG A 314 -13.93 2.07 -0.09
CA ARG A 314 -14.79 2.91 -0.92
C ARG A 314 -14.36 2.93 -2.38
N ALA A 315 -15.28 3.25 -3.26
CA ALA A 315 -14.99 3.52 -4.67
C ALA A 315 -13.93 4.63 -4.79
N ASN A 316 -13.00 4.47 -5.72
CA ASN A 316 -11.80 5.32 -5.86
C ASN A 316 -10.94 5.41 -4.58
N GLY A 317 -11.06 4.40 -3.70
CA GLY A 317 -10.18 4.22 -2.58
C GLY A 317 -8.87 3.60 -3.04
N ASP A 318 -8.12 4.35 -3.84
CA ASP A 318 -6.83 3.93 -4.37
C ASP A 318 -5.75 4.02 -3.28
N GLY A 319 -4.66 3.31 -3.46
CA GLY A 319 -3.54 3.35 -2.53
C GLY A 319 -2.63 4.55 -2.75
N ILE A 320 -1.47 4.35 -3.38
CA ILE A 320 -0.47 5.40 -3.55
C ILE A 320 -0.34 5.78 -5.02
N ASN A 321 -0.48 7.07 -5.31
CA ASN A 321 -0.17 7.66 -6.60
C ASN A 321 1.03 8.63 -6.48
N PRO A 322 2.22 8.20 -6.87
CA PRO A 322 3.47 8.93 -6.61
C PRO A 322 3.80 10.04 -7.59
N PHE A 323 3.12 10.15 -8.71
CA PHE A 323 3.34 11.20 -9.74
C PHE A 323 4.80 11.64 -9.94
N GLY A 324 5.64 10.73 -10.41
CA GLY A 324 6.98 11.06 -10.88
C GLY A 324 8.09 10.85 -9.82
N ASN A 325 8.31 11.78 -8.92
CA ASN A 325 9.55 11.82 -8.12
C ASN A 325 9.45 11.12 -6.75
N THR A 326 8.79 9.98 -6.64
CA THR A 326 8.55 9.31 -5.35
C THR A 326 9.12 7.90 -5.31
N ARG A 327 9.80 7.54 -4.23
CA ARG A 327 10.16 6.17 -3.86
C ARG A 327 9.13 5.60 -2.88
N ILE A 328 8.73 4.36 -3.08
CA ILE A 328 7.78 3.65 -2.23
C ILE A 328 8.43 2.37 -1.73
N GLU A 329 8.53 2.22 -0.41
CA GLU A 329 9.24 1.09 0.19
C GLU A 329 8.54 0.56 1.44
N ASP A 330 8.60 -0.76 1.65
CA ASP A 330 8.15 -1.41 2.88
C ASP A 330 6.71 -1.04 3.28
N CYS A 331 5.78 -0.99 2.32
CA CYS A 331 4.40 -0.62 2.55
C CYS A 331 3.45 -1.84 2.54
N PHE A 332 2.32 -1.71 3.22
CA PHE A 332 1.19 -2.65 3.15
C PHE A 332 -0.02 -1.92 2.62
N ILE A 333 -0.58 -2.37 1.50
CA ILE A 333 -1.64 -1.67 0.81
C ILE A 333 -2.81 -2.63 0.59
N ARG A 334 -3.91 -2.40 1.32
CA ARG A 334 -5.19 -3.06 1.09
C ARG A 334 -6.17 -2.05 0.54
N THR A 335 -6.57 -2.26 -0.69
CA THR A 335 -7.48 -1.35 -1.39
C THR A 335 -8.67 -2.06 -1.97
N GLN A 336 -9.71 -1.29 -2.11
CA GLN A 336 -10.89 -1.67 -2.86
C GLN A 336 -10.79 -1.23 -4.33
N ASP A 337 -9.91 -0.28 -4.65
CA ASP A 337 -9.62 0.17 -6.01
C ASP A 337 -8.11 0.02 -6.30
N ASP A 338 -7.55 0.73 -7.29
CA ASP A 338 -6.16 0.61 -7.71
C ASP A 338 -5.18 0.77 -6.54
N SER A 339 -4.30 -0.21 -6.33
CA SER A 339 -3.46 -0.22 -5.14
C SER A 339 -2.23 0.67 -5.29
N LEU A 340 -1.53 0.57 -6.43
CA LEU A 340 -0.24 1.21 -6.59
C LEU A 340 0.01 1.65 -8.03
N TYR A 341 0.21 2.95 -8.21
CA TYR A 341 0.58 3.49 -9.51
C TYR A 341 2.09 3.41 -9.70
N ALA A 342 2.50 2.69 -10.74
CA ALA A 342 3.90 2.45 -11.06
C ALA A 342 4.43 3.58 -11.97
N ASN A 343 4.44 4.80 -11.47
CA ASN A 343 4.90 6.00 -12.18
C ASN A 343 5.84 6.88 -11.35
N GLY A 344 6.45 6.31 -10.31
CA GLY A 344 7.45 6.96 -9.46
C GLY A 344 8.90 6.63 -9.84
N LEU A 345 9.83 6.84 -8.93
CA LEU A 345 11.26 6.56 -9.08
C LEU A 345 11.63 5.09 -8.83
N GLY A 346 10.88 4.43 -7.96
CA GLY A 346 11.13 3.06 -7.59
C GLY A 346 10.14 2.58 -6.53
N ILE A 347 9.87 1.29 -6.57
CA ILE A 347 8.91 0.64 -5.68
C ILE A 347 9.54 -0.68 -5.22
N ARG A 348 9.60 -0.91 -3.92
CA ARG A 348 10.17 -2.17 -3.40
C ARG A 348 9.56 -2.63 -2.09
N ARG A 349 9.48 -3.95 -1.91
CA ARG A 349 9.03 -4.62 -0.69
C ARG A 349 7.64 -4.17 -0.24
N VAL A 350 6.72 -4.07 -1.20
CA VAL A 350 5.32 -3.73 -0.94
C VAL A 350 4.47 -4.99 -0.88
N VAL A 351 3.62 -5.08 0.12
CA VAL A 351 2.59 -6.13 0.25
C VAL A 351 1.27 -5.57 -0.24
N LEU A 352 0.66 -6.25 -1.20
CA LEU A 352 -0.55 -5.80 -1.90
C LEU A 352 -1.72 -6.74 -1.66
N TRP A 353 -2.84 -6.14 -1.30
CA TRP A 353 -4.13 -6.79 -1.11
C TRP A 353 -5.20 -5.97 -1.84
N ASN A 354 -5.82 -6.54 -2.88
CA ASN A 354 -6.82 -5.85 -3.67
C ASN A 354 -8.17 -6.59 -3.59
N ASP A 355 -9.21 -5.94 -3.05
CA ASP A 355 -10.48 -6.59 -2.70
C ASP A 355 -11.44 -6.74 -3.90
N ALA A 356 -11.99 -5.65 -4.39
CA ALA A 356 -13.18 -5.74 -5.26
C ALA A 356 -13.06 -5.03 -6.60
N ASN A 357 -12.23 -4.02 -6.71
CA ASN A 357 -12.05 -3.21 -7.91
C ASN A 357 -10.57 -2.88 -8.13
N GLY A 358 -10.23 -2.33 -9.30
CA GLY A 358 -8.89 -1.85 -9.61
C GLY A 358 -7.85 -2.94 -9.84
N SER A 359 -6.63 -2.62 -9.57
CA SER A 359 -5.46 -3.44 -9.91
C SER A 359 -4.36 -3.29 -8.87
N SER A 360 -3.48 -4.30 -8.76
CA SER A 360 -2.35 -4.23 -7.83
C SER A 360 -1.29 -3.24 -8.29
N PHE A 361 -0.91 -3.28 -9.56
CA PHE A 361 0.01 -2.33 -10.18
C PHE A 361 -0.64 -1.68 -11.40
N VAL A 362 -0.67 -0.36 -11.41
CA VAL A 362 -1.18 0.43 -12.54
C VAL A 362 -0.03 1.20 -13.18
N LEU A 363 0.17 1.02 -14.45
CA LEU A 363 1.06 1.83 -15.27
C LEU A 363 0.22 2.55 -16.31
N SER A 364 -0.17 3.79 -16.03
CA SER A 364 -1.00 4.58 -16.96
C SER A 364 -0.17 5.25 -18.04
N ALA A 365 0.98 5.80 -17.68
CA ALA A 365 1.95 6.36 -18.61
C ALA A 365 3.34 5.79 -18.33
N LEU A 366 4.13 5.63 -19.38
CA LEU A 366 5.52 5.21 -19.21
C LEU A 366 6.34 6.39 -18.69
N PRO A 367 7.15 6.16 -17.64
CA PRO A 367 8.08 7.16 -17.18
C PRO A 367 9.19 7.39 -18.23
N ASP A 368 9.69 8.61 -18.30
CA ASP A 368 10.84 9.00 -19.13
C ASP A 368 12.19 8.58 -18.51
N HIS A 369 12.15 7.95 -17.37
CA HIS A 369 13.30 7.48 -16.60
C HIS A 369 13.18 5.98 -16.27
N LYS A 370 14.26 5.40 -15.78
CA LYS A 370 14.27 4.00 -15.36
C LYS A 370 13.46 3.81 -14.07
N LEU A 371 12.41 2.99 -14.16
CA LEU A 371 11.58 2.57 -13.02
C LEU A 371 11.82 1.11 -12.68
N ILE A 372 12.11 0.82 -11.43
CA ILE A 372 12.22 -0.56 -10.92
C ILE A 372 11.14 -0.78 -9.86
N VAL A 373 10.31 -1.79 -10.11
CA VAL A 373 9.33 -2.34 -9.16
C VAL A 373 9.82 -3.72 -8.75
N GLU A 374 10.21 -3.87 -7.48
CA GLU A 374 10.88 -5.10 -7.06
C GLU A 374 10.48 -5.62 -5.69
N ASP A 375 10.66 -6.93 -5.49
CA ASP A 375 10.46 -7.64 -4.23
C ASP A 375 9.07 -7.48 -3.60
N CYS A 376 8.03 -7.32 -4.43
CA CYS A 376 6.67 -7.14 -3.97
C CYS A 376 5.90 -8.46 -3.90
N ASP A 377 4.90 -8.50 -3.02
CA ASP A 377 4.02 -9.65 -2.80
C ASP A 377 2.56 -9.26 -2.99
N VAL A 378 1.87 -9.89 -3.92
CA VAL A 378 0.41 -9.82 -4.06
C VAL A 378 -0.17 -11.00 -3.28
N ILE A 379 -0.71 -10.73 -2.09
CA ILE A 379 -1.17 -11.76 -1.15
C ILE A 379 -2.65 -12.08 -1.27
N TYR A 380 -3.41 -11.18 -1.87
CA TYR A 380 -4.85 -11.35 -2.11
C TYR A 380 -5.27 -10.51 -3.31
N SER A 381 -5.99 -11.11 -4.24
CA SER A 381 -6.49 -10.43 -5.42
C SER A 381 -7.87 -10.98 -5.82
N ARG A 382 -8.91 -10.18 -5.60
CA ARG A 382 -10.31 -10.52 -5.90
C ARG A 382 -10.99 -9.45 -6.75
N ALA A 383 -10.25 -8.44 -7.14
CA ALA A 383 -10.78 -7.34 -7.92
C ALA A 383 -11.35 -7.84 -9.25
N LYS A 384 -12.54 -7.35 -9.56
CA LYS A 384 -13.19 -7.56 -10.84
C LYS A 384 -13.78 -6.24 -11.28
N TRP A 385 -13.23 -5.70 -12.34
CA TRP A 385 -13.67 -4.43 -12.82
C TRP A 385 -14.01 -4.46 -14.32
N HIS A 386 -15.17 -3.92 -14.66
CA HIS A 386 -15.70 -3.83 -16.01
C HIS A 386 -15.72 -5.12 -16.85
N HIS A 387 -16.45 -5.04 -17.96
CA HIS A 387 -16.60 -6.11 -18.95
C HIS A 387 -15.36 -6.38 -19.81
N TRP A 388 -14.25 -5.66 -19.59
CA TRP A 388 -13.02 -5.88 -20.34
C TRP A 388 -12.22 -7.05 -19.83
N SER A 389 -12.33 -7.34 -18.56
CA SER A 389 -11.57 -8.43 -17.96
C SER A 389 -11.97 -8.64 -16.51
N GLY A 390 -11.64 -9.72 -15.91
CA GLY A 390 -11.59 -9.84 -14.46
C GLY A 390 -10.64 -8.79 -13.84
N GLY A 391 -10.33 -8.88 -12.58
CA GLY A 391 -9.29 -8.09 -11.95
C GLY A 391 -7.91 -8.34 -12.57
N ARG A 392 -6.95 -7.49 -12.24
CA ARG A 392 -5.60 -7.51 -12.83
C ARG A 392 -4.56 -7.33 -11.75
N VAL A 393 -3.42 -7.95 -11.94
CA VAL A 393 -2.25 -7.64 -11.12
C VAL A 393 -1.43 -6.54 -11.79
N PHE A 394 -1.05 -6.73 -13.05
CA PHE A 394 -0.33 -5.73 -13.83
C PHE A 394 -1.29 -5.09 -14.84
N ASN A 395 -1.74 -3.88 -14.56
CA ASN A 395 -2.61 -3.12 -15.44
C ASN A 395 -1.84 -2.00 -16.13
N MET A 396 -1.63 -2.15 -17.43
CA MET A 396 -0.92 -1.16 -18.24
C MET A 396 -1.88 -0.60 -19.27
N ARG A 397 -2.22 0.67 -19.13
CA ARG A 397 -3.31 1.29 -19.89
C ARG A 397 -2.85 2.03 -21.13
N GLY A 398 -1.56 2.34 -21.23
CA GLY A 398 -1.03 3.09 -22.36
C GLY A 398 -1.66 4.48 -22.54
N GLU A 399 -1.99 5.12 -21.46
CA GLU A 399 -2.48 6.50 -21.42
C GLU A 399 -1.29 7.44 -21.39
N GLY A 400 -1.11 8.31 -22.38
CA GLY A 400 -0.12 9.37 -22.35
C GLY A 400 0.78 9.44 -23.57
N GLU A 401 1.23 10.65 -23.87
CA GLU A 401 2.32 10.91 -24.79
C GLU A 401 3.63 10.56 -24.09
N GLY A 402 4.38 9.64 -24.64
CA GLY A 402 5.72 9.35 -24.16
C GLY A 402 6.38 8.30 -25.02
N PRO A 403 7.69 8.43 -25.27
CA PRO A 403 8.43 7.35 -25.85
C PRO A 403 8.30 6.15 -24.94
N ALA A 404 7.89 5.08 -25.51
CA ALA A 404 7.75 3.81 -24.90
C ALA A 404 8.96 3.46 -24.02
N GLY A 405 8.72 3.34 -22.75
CA GLY A 405 9.52 3.01 -21.63
C GLY A 405 10.77 2.22 -21.85
N ALA A 406 11.80 2.92 -22.23
CA ALA A 406 13.13 2.41 -22.09
C ALA A 406 13.45 2.33 -20.58
N GLY A 407 13.03 1.26 -19.89
CA GLY A 407 13.54 1.01 -18.57
C GLY A 407 12.53 0.72 -17.46
N VAL A 408 11.33 0.26 -17.76
CA VAL A 408 10.43 -0.27 -16.73
C VAL A 408 10.74 -1.73 -16.46
N ILE A 409 11.06 -2.05 -15.22
CA ILE A 409 11.40 -3.40 -14.77
C ILE A 409 10.50 -3.78 -13.60
N PHE A 410 9.75 -4.85 -13.78
CA PHE A 410 9.09 -5.58 -12.69
C PHE A 410 9.92 -6.82 -12.39
N ARG A 411 10.46 -6.93 -11.18
CA ARG A 411 11.28 -8.09 -10.82
C ARG A 411 10.99 -8.64 -9.44
N ASN A 412 11.16 -9.96 -9.27
CA ASN A 412 10.94 -10.64 -8.00
C ASN A 412 9.53 -10.38 -7.43
N ILE A 413 8.51 -10.45 -8.28
CA ILE A 413 7.12 -10.26 -7.87
C ILE A 413 6.47 -11.62 -7.63
N ARG A 414 5.86 -11.79 -6.47
CA ARG A 414 5.20 -13.03 -6.04
C ARG A 414 3.70 -12.82 -5.94
N ILE A 415 2.94 -13.56 -6.72
CA ILE A 415 1.49 -13.57 -6.71
C ILE A 415 1.08 -14.87 -6.05
N THR A 416 0.78 -14.83 -4.75
CA THR A 416 0.59 -16.02 -3.91
C THR A 416 -0.87 -16.41 -3.70
N ASP A 417 -1.80 -15.55 -4.10
CA ASP A 417 -3.23 -15.81 -4.07
C ASP A 417 -3.88 -15.39 -5.40
N PRO A 418 -3.53 -16.06 -6.50
CA PRO A 418 -4.13 -15.74 -7.79
C PRO A 418 -5.55 -16.28 -7.86
N ARG A 419 -6.45 -15.45 -8.34
CA ARG A 419 -7.80 -15.85 -8.69
C ARG A 419 -7.77 -16.60 -10.03
N PRO A 420 -8.43 -17.75 -10.18
CA PRO A 420 -8.45 -18.49 -11.44
C PRO A 420 -9.00 -17.69 -12.63
N THR A 421 -9.93 -16.78 -12.36
CA THR A 421 -10.54 -15.90 -13.36
C THR A 421 -9.87 -14.52 -13.43
N LEU A 422 -8.73 -14.33 -12.76
CA LEU A 422 -8.00 -13.06 -12.76
C LEU A 422 -6.98 -13.03 -13.89
N GLN A 423 -7.00 -11.95 -14.66
CA GLN A 423 -5.90 -11.64 -15.55
C GLN A 423 -4.74 -11.07 -14.76
N GLN A 424 -3.64 -11.83 -14.67
CA GLN A 424 -2.42 -11.38 -14.01
C GLN A 424 -1.75 -10.25 -14.80
N PHE A 425 -1.85 -10.31 -16.14
CA PHE A 425 -1.34 -9.30 -17.04
C PHE A 425 -2.48 -8.73 -17.89
N PHE A 426 -2.62 -7.44 -17.88
CA PHE A 426 -3.49 -6.71 -18.79
C PHE A 426 -2.70 -5.52 -19.35
N ILE A 427 -2.26 -5.68 -20.57
CA ILE A 427 -1.52 -4.64 -21.26
C ILE A 427 -2.36 -4.23 -22.45
N CYS A 428 -2.98 -3.06 -22.34
CA CYS A 428 -3.84 -2.52 -23.37
C CYS A 428 -3.40 -1.11 -23.73
N MET A 429 -2.94 -0.96 -24.94
CA MET A 429 -2.55 0.32 -25.50
C MET A 429 -3.69 0.91 -26.31
N ALA A 430 -4.07 2.15 -25.99
CA ALA A 430 -5.18 2.85 -26.62
C ALA A 430 -6.50 2.07 -26.52
N MET A 431 -7.05 1.98 -25.33
CA MET A 431 -8.36 1.38 -25.10
C MET A 431 -9.39 1.97 -26.08
N PRO A 432 -10.24 1.14 -26.71
CA PRO A 432 -11.22 1.62 -27.71
C PRO A 432 -12.25 2.59 -27.13
N LYS A 433 -12.42 2.60 -25.82
CA LYS A 433 -13.16 3.64 -25.10
C LYS A 433 -12.32 4.01 -23.90
N PRO A 434 -11.70 5.19 -23.91
CA PRO A 434 -10.88 5.65 -22.81
C PRO A 434 -11.73 5.69 -21.54
N TYR A 435 -11.05 5.41 -20.46
CA TYR A 435 -11.57 5.57 -19.14
C TYR A 435 -11.64 7.06 -18.82
N GLY A 436 -12.83 7.60 -18.80
CA GLY A 436 -13.03 9.03 -18.63
C GLY A 436 -12.71 9.86 -19.88
N SER A 437 -12.66 11.17 -19.71
CA SER A 437 -12.48 12.16 -20.77
C SER A 437 -11.02 12.42 -21.16
N ASP A 438 -10.06 11.83 -20.45
CA ASP A 438 -8.65 12.10 -20.68
C ASP A 438 -8.08 11.15 -21.73
N GLN A 439 -8.31 11.50 -22.98
CA GLN A 439 -7.59 10.92 -24.10
C GLN A 439 -6.20 11.54 -24.15
N ARG A 440 -5.29 11.01 -23.35
CA ARG A 440 -3.88 11.29 -23.60
C ARG A 440 -3.47 10.50 -24.83
N GLY A 441 -2.74 11.15 -25.72
CA GLY A 441 -2.38 10.58 -27.00
C GLY A 441 -1.77 9.19 -26.88
N PRO A 442 -1.98 8.31 -27.86
CA PRO A 442 -1.46 6.96 -27.85
C PRO A 442 0.07 6.97 -28.06
N GLY A 443 0.78 6.21 -27.27
CA GLY A 443 2.21 5.95 -27.44
C GLY A 443 2.53 4.46 -27.46
N ASP A 444 3.56 4.06 -28.18
CA ASP A 444 4.02 2.67 -28.19
C ASP A 444 4.48 2.25 -26.79
N LEU A 445 4.12 1.05 -26.38
CA LEU A 445 4.68 0.40 -25.20
C LEU A 445 5.85 -0.48 -25.63
N SER A 446 7.05 -0.21 -25.15
CA SER A 446 8.22 -1.03 -25.49
C SER A 446 9.16 -1.26 -24.33
N GLY A 447 9.92 -2.38 -24.40
CA GLY A 447 11.06 -2.60 -23.53
C GLY A 447 10.75 -2.84 -22.06
N ILE A 448 9.55 -3.25 -21.68
CA ILE A 448 9.25 -3.62 -20.30
C ILE A 448 9.79 -5.02 -20.02
N LEU A 449 10.54 -5.14 -18.93
CA LEU A 449 11.06 -6.40 -18.43
C LEU A 449 10.24 -6.90 -17.24
N PHE A 450 9.71 -8.11 -17.36
CA PHE A 450 9.14 -8.89 -16.27
C PHE A 450 10.13 -10.00 -15.90
N GLN A 451 10.81 -9.87 -14.78
CA GLN A 451 11.88 -10.77 -14.35
C GLN A 451 11.55 -11.45 -13.04
N ASN A 452 11.68 -12.76 -12.96
CA ASN A 452 11.40 -13.56 -11.75
C ASN A 452 9.97 -13.31 -11.22
N ILE A 453 8.98 -13.44 -12.09
CA ILE A 453 7.57 -13.33 -11.71
C ILE A 453 7.04 -14.72 -11.38
N SER A 454 6.57 -14.94 -10.16
CA SER A 454 6.00 -16.21 -9.76
C SER A 454 4.51 -16.09 -9.45
N ILE A 455 3.72 -16.95 -10.09
CA ILE A 455 2.27 -17.07 -9.88
C ILE A 455 2.01 -18.43 -9.25
N THR A 456 1.63 -18.43 -7.99
CA THR A 456 1.29 -19.66 -7.24
C THR A 456 -0.16 -20.01 -7.55
N ALA A 457 -0.38 -20.80 -8.58
CA ALA A 457 -1.70 -21.23 -9.06
C ALA A 457 -1.64 -22.65 -9.60
N PRO A 458 -2.80 -23.27 -9.88
CA PRO A 458 -2.88 -24.41 -10.80
C PRO A 458 -2.17 -24.08 -12.11
N SER A 459 -1.71 -25.11 -12.83
CA SER A 459 -0.90 -24.99 -14.04
C SER A 459 -1.58 -24.24 -15.21
N VAL A 460 -2.86 -23.91 -15.08
CA VAL A 460 -3.65 -23.17 -16.08
C VAL A 460 -4.54 -22.18 -15.35
N LEU A 461 -4.47 -20.91 -15.75
CA LEU A 461 -5.43 -19.88 -15.31
C LEU A 461 -6.70 -19.99 -16.15
N GLY A 462 -7.86 -19.74 -15.54
CA GLY A 462 -9.16 -19.85 -16.20
C GLY A 462 -9.40 -18.79 -17.28
N GLU A 463 -8.73 -17.63 -17.17
CA GLU A 463 -8.83 -16.55 -18.15
C GLU A 463 -7.51 -16.34 -18.89
N PRO A 464 -7.55 -16.02 -20.21
CA PRO A 464 -6.36 -15.72 -20.96
C PRO A 464 -5.71 -14.44 -20.44
N GLN A 465 -4.40 -14.42 -20.42
CA GLN A 465 -3.63 -13.21 -20.11
C GLN A 465 -3.65 -12.29 -21.34
N LEU A 466 -4.01 -11.00 -21.18
CA LEU A 466 -4.26 -10.13 -22.32
C LEU A 466 -3.10 -9.18 -22.60
N LEU A 467 -2.70 -9.15 -23.88
CA LEU A 467 -1.86 -8.13 -24.48
C LEU A 467 -2.59 -7.56 -25.70
N TRP A 468 -2.97 -6.28 -25.65
CA TRP A 468 -3.83 -5.70 -26.67
C TRP A 468 -3.32 -4.33 -27.11
N GLY A 469 -2.72 -4.26 -28.27
CA GLY A 469 -2.26 -3.02 -28.90
C GLY A 469 -3.31 -2.40 -29.82
N SER A 470 -2.96 -1.29 -30.45
CA SER A 470 -3.73 -0.64 -31.51
C SER A 470 -2.82 -0.16 -32.63
N GLU A 471 -3.41 0.26 -33.75
CA GLU A 471 -2.65 0.83 -34.87
C GLU A 471 -1.80 2.04 -34.45
N LYS A 472 -2.33 2.87 -33.53
CA LYS A 472 -1.67 4.09 -33.04
C LYS A 472 -0.78 3.86 -31.83
N ALA A 473 -0.88 2.70 -31.18
CA ALA A 473 -0.11 2.37 -30.00
C ALA A 473 0.18 0.87 -29.95
N ARG A 474 1.38 0.50 -30.32
CA ARG A 474 1.82 -0.89 -30.42
C ARG A 474 2.51 -1.35 -29.14
N ILE A 475 2.41 -2.61 -28.85
CA ILE A 475 3.16 -3.28 -27.79
C ILE A 475 4.35 -3.98 -28.42
N LYS A 476 5.57 -3.56 -28.06
CA LYS A 476 6.80 -4.05 -28.71
C LYS A 476 7.83 -4.51 -27.71
N GLY A 477 8.38 -5.71 -27.91
CA GLY A 477 9.57 -6.16 -27.19
C GLY A 477 9.38 -6.30 -25.69
N LEU A 478 8.24 -6.80 -25.22
CA LEU A 478 8.09 -7.23 -23.83
C LEU A 478 8.97 -8.45 -23.57
N ILE A 479 9.67 -8.43 -22.46
CA ILE A 479 10.59 -9.48 -22.05
C ILE A 479 10.06 -10.13 -20.78
N PHE A 480 9.84 -11.44 -20.84
CA PHE A 480 9.49 -12.29 -19.72
C PHE A 480 10.68 -13.21 -19.42
N GLU A 481 11.38 -12.94 -18.33
CA GLU A 481 12.54 -13.72 -17.89
C GLU A 481 12.16 -14.44 -16.58
N ASN A 482 12.27 -15.76 -16.60
CA ASN A 482 11.89 -16.60 -15.47
C ASN A 482 10.45 -16.30 -14.94
N LEU A 483 9.47 -16.24 -15.84
CA LEU A 483 8.04 -16.23 -15.49
C LEU A 483 7.60 -17.66 -15.18
N THR A 484 6.96 -17.87 -14.02
CA THR A 484 6.48 -19.19 -13.61
C THR A 484 5.00 -19.18 -13.22
N LEU A 485 4.29 -20.24 -13.56
CA LEU A 485 2.92 -20.54 -13.17
C LEU A 485 2.85 -21.89 -12.49
N GLY A 486 2.42 -21.96 -11.24
CA GLY A 486 2.38 -23.20 -10.45
C GLY A 486 3.74 -23.90 -10.38
N GLY A 487 4.84 -23.13 -10.32
CA GLY A 487 6.21 -23.62 -10.32
C GLY A 487 6.75 -24.08 -11.68
N LYS A 488 5.95 -24.02 -12.75
CA LYS A 488 6.39 -24.39 -14.12
C LYS A 488 6.76 -23.14 -14.93
N PRO A 489 7.87 -23.16 -15.69
CA PRO A 489 8.25 -22.04 -16.54
C PRO A 489 7.20 -21.77 -17.64
N VAL A 490 6.90 -20.49 -17.87
CA VAL A 490 6.18 -20.00 -19.04
C VAL A 490 7.20 -19.65 -20.09
N THR A 491 7.17 -20.35 -21.22
CA THR A 491 8.24 -20.30 -22.24
C THR A 491 7.77 -19.88 -23.63
N SER A 492 6.48 -19.62 -23.81
CA SER A 492 5.92 -19.26 -25.12
C SER A 492 4.83 -18.20 -25.02
N ALA A 493 4.56 -17.56 -26.16
CA ALA A 493 3.53 -16.56 -26.32
C ALA A 493 2.09 -17.12 -26.15
N GLU A 494 1.92 -18.45 -26.21
CA GLU A 494 0.62 -19.10 -26.02
C GLU A 494 -0.03 -18.83 -24.64
N PHE A 495 0.78 -18.40 -23.68
CA PHE A 495 0.28 -17.92 -22.38
C PHE A 495 -0.60 -16.67 -22.52
N PHE A 496 -0.42 -15.90 -23.58
CA PHE A 496 -1.13 -14.66 -23.82
C PHE A 496 -2.12 -14.77 -24.98
N LYS A 497 -3.24 -14.08 -24.84
CA LYS A 497 -4.07 -13.68 -25.98
C LYS A 497 -3.61 -12.30 -26.43
N ALA A 498 -2.99 -12.24 -27.59
CA ALA A 498 -2.47 -11.01 -28.19
C ALA A 498 -3.17 -10.72 -29.51
N ASN A 499 -3.25 -9.43 -29.90
CA ASN A 499 -3.70 -9.03 -31.24
C ASN A 499 -2.48 -8.72 -32.15
N GLU A 500 -2.78 -8.37 -33.41
CA GLU A 500 -1.80 -8.09 -34.46
C GLU A 500 -0.88 -6.89 -34.19
N PHE A 501 -1.19 -6.08 -33.20
CA PHE A 501 -0.39 -4.92 -32.78
C PHE A 501 0.61 -5.23 -31.66
N VAL A 502 0.76 -6.51 -31.31
CA VAL A 502 1.73 -6.98 -30.33
C VAL A 502 2.89 -7.66 -31.05
N GLU A 503 4.11 -7.16 -30.85
CA GLU A 503 5.27 -7.59 -31.59
C GLU A 503 6.45 -7.98 -30.66
N ARG A 504 7.24 -8.96 -31.07
CA ARG A 504 8.54 -9.30 -30.47
C ARG A 504 8.48 -9.62 -28.97
N LEU A 505 7.53 -10.46 -28.57
CA LEU A 505 7.54 -11.03 -27.23
C LEU A 505 8.76 -11.94 -27.06
N GLN A 506 9.46 -11.83 -25.95
CA GLN A 506 10.64 -12.63 -25.65
C GLN A 506 10.42 -13.40 -24.34
N PHE A 507 10.73 -14.69 -24.35
CA PHE A 507 10.68 -15.56 -23.18
C PHE A 507 12.09 -16.09 -22.93
N LYS A 508 12.62 -15.83 -21.74
CA LYS A 508 13.93 -16.28 -21.29
C LYS A 508 13.76 -17.11 -20.03
N LYS A 509 14.59 -18.14 -19.91
CA LYS A 509 14.68 -18.98 -18.72
C LYS A 509 15.49 -18.30 -17.64
#